data_e1128d1afa8390a61f78ef32dd4ec2aa
#
_entry.id   e1128d1afa8390a61f78ef32dd4ec2aa
#
_cell.length_a   1.000
_cell.length_b   1.000
_cell.length_c   1.000
_cell.angle_alpha   90.00
_cell.angle_beta   90.00
_cell.angle_gamma   90.00
#
_symmetry.space_group_name_H-M   'P 1'
#
loop_
_entity.id
_entity.type
_entity.pdbx_description
1 polymer ?
#
loop_
_entity_poly.entity_id
_entity_poly.type
_entity_poly.pdbx_seq_one_letter_code
_entity_poly.pdbx_strand_id
1 'polypeptide(L)'
;SIRGVTKRIFPNEDAAEQTQSEGLKSFSSDGYTVGNNSDVGSNGAGYVGWNWKESATAGFDIVSYTGDGNSPRNVAHNLGVAPELVIIKKTSATDNWIVGIGPVLGSGNEGHYLKLNNSNTAGTSSVVFNDTNPTSSNIVLGDNTSTNNNGSTYMAYCFSSVEGYSKIGRFLGNASTDGPFVMLGFKPQFIITKKADGTSHWYMWDIERQPHNEPERKVLWANLDDDEEDHSAYGIDFLSNGFKVRNNESDTNTNGSTQLYIAFAERPFKYANAR
;
A
#
# COMPACT_ATOMS: atom_id res chain seq x y z
N SER A 1 1.35 -9.68 14.67
CA SER A 1 0.06 -9.54 13.98
C SER A 1 -1.07 -9.52 15.00
N ILE A 2 -1.95 -8.52 14.94
CA ILE A 2 -3.12 -8.42 15.84
C ILE A 2 -4.19 -9.47 15.52
N ARG A 3 -4.13 -10.14 14.37
CA ARG A 3 -5.05 -11.21 13.95
C ARG A 3 -4.55 -12.61 14.30
N GLY A 4 -3.31 -12.75 14.73
CA GLY A 4 -2.63 -14.03 14.90
C GLY A 4 -1.94 -14.53 13.63
N VAL A 5 -1.02 -15.48 13.79
CA VAL A 5 -0.17 -15.97 12.68
C VAL A 5 -0.90 -16.88 11.69
N THR A 6 -1.99 -17.53 12.12
CA THR A 6 -2.76 -18.44 11.24
C THR A 6 -3.77 -17.72 10.34
N LYS A 7 -3.88 -16.39 10.45
CA LYS A 7 -4.85 -15.62 9.69
C LYS A 7 -4.19 -14.97 8.48
N ARG A 8 -4.79 -15.15 7.29
CA ARG A 8 -4.33 -14.57 6.03
C ARG A 8 -5.45 -13.84 5.30
N ILE A 9 -5.08 -12.85 4.54
CA ILE A 9 -5.91 -12.13 3.57
C ILE A 9 -5.09 -11.86 2.33
N PHE A 10 -5.73 -11.81 1.17
CA PHE A 10 -5.09 -11.67 -0.13
C PHE A 10 -5.36 -10.27 -0.68
N PRO A 11 -4.32 -9.48 -1.05
CA PRO A 11 -4.51 -8.12 -1.56
C PRO A 11 -5.12 -8.08 -2.97
N ASN A 12 -4.97 -9.14 -3.75
CA ASN A 12 -5.52 -9.31 -5.10
C ASN A 12 -6.97 -9.84 -5.12
N GLU A 13 -7.50 -10.27 -3.97
CA GLU A 13 -8.84 -10.86 -3.88
C GLU A 13 -9.77 -10.01 -3.00
N ASP A 14 -11.07 -10.17 -3.21
CA ASP A 14 -12.11 -9.64 -2.32
C ASP A 14 -12.50 -10.62 -1.20
N ALA A 15 -11.90 -11.82 -1.15
CA ALA A 15 -12.21 -12.88 -0.19
C ALA A 15 -12.12 -12.39 1.27
N ALA A 16 -12.95 -12.99 2.12
CA ALA A 16 -12.88 -12.82 3.57
C ALA A 16 -11.57 -13.40 4.13
N GLU A 17 -11.25 -13.03 5.37
CA GLU A 17 -10.11 -13.61 6.10
C GLU A 17 -10.21 -15.14 6.17
N GLN A 18 -9.10 -15.80 5.88
CA GLN A 18 -8.99 -17.25 5.90
C GLN A 18 -8.07 -17.70 7.05
N THR A 19 -8.27 -18.92 7.51
CA THR A 19 -7.35 -19.59 8.44
C THR A 19 -6.45 -20.55 7.68
N GLN A 20 -5.14 -20.41 7.86
CA GLN A 20 -4.12 -21.27 7.26
C GLN A 20 -3.03 -21.60 8.29
N SER A 21 -3.09 -22.81 8.87
CA SER A 21 -2.16 -23.22 9.91
C SER A 21 -0.75 -23.51 9.42
N GLU A 22 -0.59 -23.80 8.12
CA GLU A 22 0.69 -24.11 7.48
C GLU A 22 1.25 -22.94 6.64
N GLY A 23 0.68 -21.75 6.80
CA GLY A 23 1.23 -20.50 6.25
C GLY A 23 2.30 -19.93 7.18
N LEU A 24 2.05 -18.76 7.73
CA LEU A 24 2.91 -18.15 8.75
C LEU A 24 2.73 -18.89 10.08
N LYS A 25 3.84 -19.28 10.73
CA LYS A 25 3.84 -20.04 11.98
C LYS A 25 4.15 -19.16 13.20
N SER A 26 5.12 -18.27 13.09
CA SER A 26 5.53 -17.39 14.19
C SER A 26 6.25 -16.14 13.68
N PHE A 27 6.22 -15.10 14.50
CA PHE A 27 7.14 -13.97 14.41
C PHE A 27 8.23 -14.11 15.48
N SER A 28 9.46 -13.77 15.15
CA SER A 28 10.60 -13.64 16.05
C SER A 28 11.08 -12.19 16.11
N SER A 29 12.15 -11.93 16.89
CA SER A 29 12.75 -10.59 16.99
C SER A 29 13.39 -10.10 15.69
N ASP A 30 13.78 -11.02 14.82
CA ASP A 30 14.59 -10.81 13.62
C ASP A 30 13.99 -11.43 12.35
N GLY A 31 12.77 -11.95 12.42
CA GLY A 31 12.14 -12.55 11.26
C GLY A 31 10.82 -13.26 11.56
N TYR A 32 10.50 -14.24 10.73
CA TYR A 32 9.32 -15.06 10.87
C TYR A 32 9.57 -16.50 10.38
N THR A 33 8.73 -17.44 10.82
CA THR A 33 8.78 -18.83 10.37
C THR A 33 7.54 -19.14 9.55
N VAL A 34 7.72 -19.80 8.41
CA VAL A 34 6.64 -20.32 7.56
C VAL A 34 6.51 -21.82 7.69
N GLY A 35 5.32 -22.33 7.42
CA GLY A 35 5.04 -23.77 7.30
C GLY A 35 5.25 -24.29 5.88
N ASN A 36 4.58 -25.37 5.55
CA ASN A 36 4.69 -26.06 4.27
C ASN A 36 3.52 -25.78 3.29
N ASN A 37 2.72 -24.76 3.56
CA ASN A 37 1.70 -24.32 2.61
C ASN A 37 2.37 -23.85 1.31
N SER A 38 1.84 -24.29 0.16
CA SER A 38 2.42 -24.01 -1.16
C SER A 38 2.56 -22.51 -1.46
N ASP A 39 1.71 -21.67 -0.89
CA ASP A 39 1.73 -20.22 -1.14
C ASP A 39 2.95 -19.52 -0.52
N VAL A 40 3.62 -20.15 0.46
CA VAL A 40 4.73 -19.55 1.22
C VAL A 40 5.93 -20.47 1.42
N GLY A 41 5.84 -21.75 1.05
CA GLY A 41 6.85 -22.76 1.39
C GLY A 41 7.04 -23.87 0.37
N SER A 42 6.73 -23.66 -0.92
CA SER A 42 7.01 -24.65 -1.98
C SER A 42 8.50 -24.82 -2.18
N ASN A 43 8.93 -26.09 -2.31
CA ASN A 43 10.33 -26.41 -2.56
C ASN A 43 10.80 -25.86 -3.92
N GLY A 44 11.89 -25.10 -3.90
CA GLY A 44 12.51 -24.53 -5.10
C GLY A 44 11.84 -23.26 -5.64
N ALA A 45 10.72 -22.77 -5.04
CA ALA A 45 10.10 -21.50 -5.38
C ALA A 45 10.81 -20.32 -4.72
N GLY A 46 10.91 -19.20 -5.44
CA GLY A 46 11.38 -17.93 -4.90
C GLY A 46 10.25 -17.17 -4.20
N TYR A 47 10.54 -16.56 -3.08
CA TYR A 47 9.59 -15.73 -2.33
C TYR A 47 10.23 -14.41 -1.94
N VAL A 48 9.42 -13.36 -1.86
CA VAL A 48 9.78 -12.09 -1.25
C VAL A 48 8.83 -11.79 -0.07
N GLY A 49 9.37 -11.31 1.04
CA GLY A 49 8.60 -10.95 2.22
C GLY A 49 8.87 -9.50 2.64
N TRP A 50 7.87 -8.65 2.52
CA TRP A 50 7.93 -7.28 3.03
C TRP A 50 7.32 -7.21 4.42
N ASN A 51 8.05 -6.63 5.37
CA ASN A 51 7.67 -6.60 6.78
C ASN A 51 7.67 -5.16 7.30
N TRP A 52 6.56 -4.74 7.87
CA TRP A 52 6.42 -3.43 8.52
C TRP A 52 6.24 -3.61 10.01
N LYS A 53 6.98 -2.82 10.78
CA LYS A 53 6.79 -2.76 12.23
C LYS A 53 5.65 -1.79 12.56
N GLU A 54 4.61 -2.30 13.21
CA GLU A 54 3.56 -1.46 13.79
C GLU A 54 4.16 -0.55 14.87
N SER A 55 4.17 0.74 14.60
CA SER A 55 4.71 1.77 15.50
C SER A 55 4.38 3.16 14.99
N ALA A 56 3.95 4.06 15.85
CA ALA A 56 3.78 5.48 15.53
C ALA A 56 5.09 6.12 15.02
N THR A 57 6.24 5.71 15.57
CA THR A 57 7.56 6.18 15.11
C THR A 57 7.89 5.73 13.69
N ALA A 58 7.38 4.56 13.26
CA ALA A 58 7.50 4.07 11.89
C ALA A 58 6.39 4.59 10.97
N GLY A 59 5.46 5.38 11.48
CA GLY A 59 4.33 5.92 10.72
C GLY A 59 3.33 4.85 10.28
N PHE A 60 3.22 3.76 11.03
CA PHE A 60 2.35 2.64 10.69
C PHE A 60 1.57 2.13 11.91
N ASP A 61 0.24 2.02 11.76
CA ASP A 61 -0.65 1.49 12.77
C ASP A 61 -1.68 0.53 12.14
N ILE A 62 -2.09 -0.49 12.89
CA ILE A 62 -3.08 -1.47 12.46
C ILE A 62 -4.25 -1.47 13.45
N VAL A 63 -5.44 -1.15 12.96
CA VAL A 63 -6.65 -1.05 13.78
C VAL A 63 -7.65 -2.14 13.41
N SER A 64 -8.11 -2.91 14.39
CA SER A 64 -9.27 -3.80 14.25
C SER A 64 -10.51 -3.11 14.81
N TYR A 65 -11.61 -3.15 14.07
CA TYR A 65 -12.89 -2.59 14.55
C TYR A 65 -14.09 -3.37 14.02
N THR A 66 -15.23 -3.20 14.71
CA THR A 66 -16.52 -3.70 14.24
C THR A 66 -17.33 -2.52 13.71
N GLY A 67 -17.87 -2.64 12.51
CA GLY A 67 -18.75 -1.64 11.91
C GLY A 67 -20.04 -1.46 12.73
N ASP A 68 -20.58 -0.25 12.75
CA ASP A 68 -21.86 0.08 13.41
C ASP A 68 -22.93 0.63 12.48
N GLY A 69 -22.57 0.84 11.19
CA GLY A 69 -23.46 1.37 10.17
C GLY A 69 -23.83 2.84 10.32
N ASN A 70 -23.22 3.58 11.28
CA ASN A 70 -23.50 4.99 11.48
C ASN A 70 -22.60 5.89 10.62
N SER A 71 -23.07 7.10 10.33
CA SER A 71 -22.29 8.14 9.63
C SER A 71 -22.52 9.50 10.31
N PRO A 72 -21.45 10.24 10.68
CA PRO A 72 -20.04 9.85 10.66
C PRO A 72 -19.70 8.85 11.76
N ARG A 73 -18.74 7.98 11.48
CA ARG A 73 -18.13 7.05 12.43
C ARG A 73 -16.67 7.39 12.64
N ASN A 74 -16.24 7.59 13.87
CA ASN A 74 -14.84 7.76 14.24
C ASN A 74 -14.23 6.41 14.66
N VAL A 75 -13.16 6.00 14.00
CA VAL A 75 -12.35 4.81 14.35
C VAL A 75 -10.98 5.30 14.79
N ALA A 76 -10.66 5.10 16.07
CA ALA A 76 -9.41 5.59 16.66
C ALA A 76 -8.18 4.83 16.11
N HIS A 77 -7.06 5.54 15.97
CA HIS A 77 -5.74 5.00 15.67
C HIS A 77 -4.67 5.63 16.58
N ASN A 78 -3.46 5.05 16.61
CA ASN A 78 -2.41 5.44 17.55
C ASN A 78 -1.19 6.13 16.88
N LEU A 79 -1.31 6.63 15.66
CA LEU A 79 -0.20 7.31 14.97
C LEU A 79 0.21 8.63 15.62
N GLY A 80 -0.74 9.34 16.26
CA GLY A 80 -0.50 10.68 16.82
C GLY A 80 -0.42 11.79 15.76
N VAL A 81 -0.46 11.43 14.48
CA VAL A 81 -0.53 12.31 13.30
C VAL A 81 -1.60 11.79 12.36
N ALA A 82 -2.15 12.64 11.52
CA ALA A 82 -3.14 12.22 10.53
C ALA A 82 -2.50 11.25 9.50
N PRO A 83 -3.08 10.06 9.27
CA PRO A 83 -2.60 9.18 8.21
C PRO A 83 -2.83 9.82 6.83
N GLU A 84 -1.86 9.66 5.95
CA GLU A 84 -1.95 10.09 4.55
C GLU A 84 -2.59 9.02 3.67
N LEU A 85 -2.50 7.75 4.11
CA LEU A 85 -3.09 6.60 3.45
C LEU A 85 -3.76 5.69 4.46
N VAL A 86 -4.97 5.24 4.15
CA VAL A 86 -5.70 4.27 4.96
C VAL A 86 -6.19 3.15 4.06
N ILE A 87 -5.80 1.90 4.36
CA ILE A 87 -6.25 0.72 3.63
C ILE A 87 -7.21 -0.07 4.54
N ILE A 88 -8.44 -0.28 4.11
CA ILE A 88 -9.47 -0.99 4.89
C ILE A 88 -9.86 -2.29 4.20
N LYS A 89 -9.87 -3.38 4.98
CA LYS A 89 -10.38 -4.69 4.54
C LYS A 89 -11.44 -5.20 5.50
N LYS A 90 -12.61 -5.53 4.95
CA LYS A 90 -13.62 -6.32 5.65
C LYS A 90 -13.11 -7.76 5.80
N THR A 91 -12.99 -8.23 7.04
CA THR A 91 -12.44 -9.55 7.34
C THR A 91 -13.51 -10.62 7.52
N SER A 92 -14.72 -10.24 7.90
CA SER A 92 -15.83 -11.16 8.19
C SER A 92 -16.61 -11.63 6.96
N ALA A 93 -16.42 -11.00 5.81
CA ALA A 93 -17.12 -11.33 4.56
C ALA A 93 -16.32 -10.89 3.34
N THR A 94 -16.69 -11.41 2.16
CA THR A 94 -16.18 -10.97 0.87
C THR A 94 -16.51 -9.50 0.63
N ASP A 95 -15.49 -8.69 0.34
CA ASP A 95 -15.63 -7.28 -0.04
C ASP A 95 -14.30 -6.74 -0.59
N ASN A 96 -14.33 -5.63 -1.33
CA ASN A 96 -13.12 -5.00 -1.83
C ASN A 96 -12.23 -4.45 -0.70
N TRP A 97 -10.97 -4.30 -1.01
CA TRP A 97 -10.03 -3.50 -0.23
C TRP A 97 -10.19 -2.03 -0.58
N ILE A 98 -10.53 -1.20 0.37
CA ILE A 98 -10.73 0.24 0.15
C ILE A 98 -9.48 1.00 0.58
N VAL A 99 -8.97 1.85 -0.30
CA VAL A 99 -7.78 2.67 -0.07
C VAL A 99 -8.16 4.14 -0.10
N GLY A 100 -8.19 4.80 1.05
CA GLY A 100 -8.44 6.24 1.17
C GLY A 100 -7.22 7.03 0.73
N ILE A 101 -7.40 7.92 -0.24
CA ILE A 101 -6.33 8.70 -0.89
C ILE A 101 -6.58 10.21 -0.84
N GLY A 102 -7.63 10.66 -0.20
CA GLY A 102 -7.99 12.09 -0.08
C GLY A 102 -6.84 12.97 0.35
N PRO A 103 -6.11 12.64 1.44
CA PRO A 103 -4.97 13.45 1.90
C PRO A 103 -3.87 13.61 0.84
N VAL A 104 -3.61 12.57 0.05
CA VAL A 104 -2.58 12.58 -1.00
C VAL A 104 -2.99 13.45 -2.19
N LEU A 105 -4.28 13.44 -2.54
CA LEU A 105 -4.80 14.25 -3.63
C LEU A 105 -4.96 15.73 -3.23
N GLY A 106 -5.05 16.02 -1.94
CA GLY A 106 -5.17 17.38 -1.39
C GLY A 106 -6.61 17.83 -1.20
N SER A 107 -6.76 19.08 -0.76
CA SER A 107 -8.06 19.67 -0.39
C SER A 107 -9.11 19.57 -1.51
N GLY A 108 -10.33 19.22 -1.14
CA GLY A 108 -11.45 18.99 -2.05
C GLY A 108 -11.54 17.55 -2.58
N ASN A 109 -10.65 16.65 -2.11
CA ASN A 109 -10.62 15.26 -2.53
C ASN A 109 -10.83 14.27 -1.37
N GLU A 110 -11.43 14.70 -0.28
CA GLU A 110 -11.56 13.95 0.97
C GLU A 110 -12.31 12.62 0.82
N GLY A 111 -13.29 12.57 -0.09
CA GLY A 111 -14.08 11.37 -0.38
C GLY A 111 -13.45 10.43 -1.43
N HIS A 112 -12.22 10.70 -1.91
CA HIS A 112 -11.59 9.89 -2.95
C HIS A 112 -11.00 8.61 -2.38
N TYR A 113 -11.25 7.51 -3.10
CA TYR A 113 -10.70 6.19 -2.76
C TYR A 113 -10.35 5.38 -4.00
N LEU A 114 -9.45 4.43 -3.81
CA LEU A 114 -9.12 3.36 -4.77
C LEU A 114 -9.52 2.00 -4.18
N LYS A 115 -9.43 0.96 -4.99
CA LYS A 115 -9.51 -0.42 -4.55
C LYS A 115 -8.17 -1.09 -4.79
N LEU A 116 -7.60 -1.73 -3.75
CA LEU A 116 -6.30 -2.40 -3.87
C LEU A 116 -6.38 -3.65 -4.74
N ASN A 117 -7.50 -4.37 -4.69
CA ASN A 117 -7.71 -5.64 -5.37
C ASN A 117 -8.19 -5.50 -6.83
N ASN A 118 -8.12 -4.31 -7.42
CA ASN A 118 -8.46 -4.14 -8.83
C ASN A 118 -7.72 -2.97 -9.49
N SER A 119 -7.91 -2.83 -10.81
CA SER A 119 -7.25 -1.81 -11.63
C SER A 119 -8.05 -0.52 -11.81
N ASN A 120 -9.22 -0.37 -11.20
CA ASN A 120 -10.10 0.77 -11.44
C ASN A 120 -9.44 2.12 -11.11
N THR A 121 -9.91 3.16 -11.78
CA THR A 121 -9.62 4.55 -11.45
C THR A 121 -10.20 4.91 -10.07
N ALA A 122 -9.71 5.99 -9.47
CA ALA A 122 -10.26 6.49 -8.22
C ALA A 122 -11.75 6.80 -8.35
N GLY A 123 -12.49 6.32 -7.35
CA GLY A 123 -13.87 6.70 -7.12
C GLY A 123 -13.97 7.83 -6.10
N THR A 124 -15.11 8.47 -6.05
CA THR A 124 -15.46 9.44 -5.00
C THR A 124 -16.79 9.08 -4.39
N SER A 125 -16.89 9.13 -3.07
CA SER A 125 -18.15 8.83 -2.37
C SER A 125 -18.11 9.32 -0.93
N SER A 126 -19.09 10.14 -0.56
CA SER A 126 -19.27 10.63 0.82
C SER A 126 -19.52 9.50 1.83
N VAL A 127 -20.16 8.41 1.41
CA VAL A 127 -20.49 7.30 2.31
C VAL A 127 -19.28 6.41 2.67
N VAL A 128 -18.13 6.55 2.01
CA VAL A 128 -16.93 5.74 2.31
C VAL A 128 -16.13 6.37 3.45
N PHE A 129 -15.67 7.61 3.28
CA PHE A 129 -14.85 8.36 4.24
C PHE A 129 -15.53 9.64 4.74
N ASN A 130 -16.87 9.73 4.61
CA ASN A 130 -17.69 10.87 5.05
C ASN A 130 -17.18 12.23 4.55
N ASP A 131 -16.61 12.27 3.32
CA ASP A 131 -15.95 13.46 2.75
C ASP A 131 -15.01 14.16 3.75
N THR A 132 -14.32 13.39 4.57
CA THR A 132 -13.52 13.92 5.67
C THR A 132 -12.16 13.20 5.70
N ASN A 133 -11.08 13.98 5.67
CA ASN A 133 -9.74 13.43 5.87
C ASN A 133 -9.57 12.90 7.31
N PRO A 134 -8.72 11.88 7.51
CA PRO A 134 -8.37 11.44 8.85
C PRO A 134 -7.77 12.57 9.68
N THR A 135 -7.96 12.47 10.99
CA THR A 135 -7.34 13.36 11.98
C THR A 135 -6.10 12.71 12.59
N SER A 136 -5.44 13.39 13.52
CA SER A 136 -4.30 12.82 14.29
C SER A 136 -4.70 11.66 15.23
N SER A 137 -6.00 11.39 15.39
CA SER A 137 -6.50 10.37 16.32
C SER A 137 -7.56 9.45 15.73
N ASN A 138 -8.20 9.82 14.62
CA ASN A 138 -9.31 9.05 14.07
C ASN A 138 -9.31 9.00 12.54
N ILE A 139 -9.72 7.85 12.01
CA ILE A 139 -10.27 7.71 10.67
C ILE A 139 -11.75 8.06 10.76
N VAL A 140 -12.27 8.86 9.83
CA VAL A 140 -13.70 9.21 9.79
C VAL A 140 -14.35 8.43 8.65
N LEU A 141 -15.33 7.59 8.97
CA LEU A 141 -16.05 6.73 8.03
C LEU A 141 -17.49 7.18 7.87
N GLY A 142 -18.03 6.92 6.69
CA GLY A 142 -19.47 6.95 6.43
C GLY A 142 -20.12 5.59 6.74
N ASP A 143 -21.28 5.35 6.15
CA ASP A 143 -22.10 4.15 6.34
C ASP A 143 -21.90 3.07 5.23
N ASN A 144 -20.84 3.21 4.42
CA ASN A 144 -20.57 2.26 3.33
C ASN A 144 -20.32 0.84 3.86
N THR A 145 -20.93 -0.15 3.21
CA THR A 145 -20.83 -1.56 3.62
C THR A 145 -19.41 -2.13 3.53
N SER A 146 -18.56 -1.59 2.66
CA SER A 146 -17.16 -2.03 2.53
C SER A 146 -16.25 -1.50 3.64
N THR A 147 -16.69 -0.45 4.36
CA THR A 147 -15.91 0.17 5.46
C THR A 147 -16.60 0.17 6.81
N ASN A 148 -17.94 0.14 6.88
CA ASN A 148 -18.68 0.30 8.15
C ASN A 148 -20.02 -0.42 8.23
N ASN A 149 -20.19 -1.61 7.60
CA ASN A 149 -21.44 -2.37 7.74
C ASN A 149 -21.62 -2.85 9.18
N ASN A 150 -22.83 -2.64 9.73
CA ASN A 150 -23.15 -3.00 11.10
C ASN A 150 -22.87 -4.49 11.40
N GLY A 151 -22.14 -4.75 12.48
CA GLY A 151 -21.76 -6.09 12.95
C GLY A 151 -20.64 -6.78 12.15
N SER A 152 -20.16 -6.21 11.04
CA SER A 152 -19.01 -6.74 10.29
C SER A 152 -17.69 -6.33 10.93
N THR A 153 -16.66 -7.19 10.83
CA THR A 153 -15.32 -6.86 11.33
C THR A 153 -14.38 -6.42 10.22
N TYR A 154 -13.50 -5.50 10.55
CA TYR A 154 -12.58 -4.82 9.63
C TYR A 154 -11.18 -4.70 10.19
N MET A 155 -10.21 -4.62 9.28
CA MET A 155 -8.85 -4.17 9.55
C MET A 155 -8.61 -2.86 8.80
N ALA A 156 -8.06 -1.86 9.48
CA ALA A 156 -7.55 -0.64 8.89
C ALA A 156 -6.03 -0.58 9.07
N TYR A 157 -5.30 -0.37 7.98
CA TYR A 157 -3.87 -0.14 7.94
C TYR A 157 -3.66 1.34 7.67
N CYS A 158 -3.09 2.04 8.64
CA CYS A 158 -2.91 3.49 8.62
C CYS A 158 -1.44 3.82 8.42
N PHE A 159 -1.13 4.64 7.42
CA PHE A 159 0.23 5.04 7.11
C PHE A 159 0.37 6.56 7.09
N SER A 160 1.46 7.04 7.68
CA SER A 160 1.94 8.42 7.57
C SER A 160 3.38 8.47 7.13
N SER A 161 3.78 9.50 6.40
CA SER A 161 5.17 9.72 6.02
C SER A 161 6.05 9.97 7.24
N VAL A 162 7.26 9.40 7.21
CA VAL A 162 8.31 9.60 8.22
C VAL A 162 9.60 10.05 7.53
N GLU A 163 10.11 11.22 7.88
CA GLU A 163 11.31 11.80 7.27
C GLU A 163 12.49 10.82 7.31
N GLY A 164 13.10 10.59 6.15
CA GLY A 164 14.23 9.66 5.99
C GLY A 164 13.86 8.18 5.97
N TYR A 165 12.58 7.83 6.10
CA TYR A 165 12.15 6.43 6.14
C TYR A 165 11.00 6.10 5.18
N SER A 166 9.92 6.88 5.19
CA SER A 166 8.77 6.62 4.32
C SER A 166 8.21 7.90 3.73
N LYS A 167 7.64 7.80 2.54
CA LYS A 167 6.94 8.91 1.93
C LYS A 167 5.77 8.42 1.09
N ILE A 168 4.63 9.06 1.30
CA ILE A 168 3.40 8.86 0.54
C ILE A 168 3.14 10.16 -0.22
N GLY A 169 2.81 10.05 -1.50
CA GLY A 169 2.59 11.24 -2.30
C GLY A 169 2.13 10.93 -3.71
N ARG A 170 2.27 11.94 -4.57
CA ARG A 170 1.91 11.83 -5.98
C ARG A 170 2.92 12.54 -6.88
N PHE A 171 2.97 12.12 -8.12
CA PHE A 171 3.67 12.82 -9.20
C PHE A 171 2.82 12.82 -10.47
N LEU A 172 3.16 13.68 -11.41
CA LEU A 172 2.53 13.70 -12.74
C LEU A 172 3.41 12.95 -13.73
N GLY A 173 2.82 12.05 -14.49
CA GLY A 173 3.49 11.40 -15.61
C GLY A 173 3.82 12.39 -16.72
N ASN A 174 4.81 12.05 -17.57
CA ASN A 174 5.22 12.88 -18.72
C ASN A 174 5.32 12.11 -20.04
N ALA A 175 4.92 10.83 -20.06
CA ALA A 175 4.98 9.93 -21.22
C ALA A 175 6.37 9.85 -21.88
N SER A 176 7.44 10.00 -21.12
CA SER A 176 8.82 9.96 -21.61
C SER A 176 9.64 8.91 -20.85
N THR A 177 10.56 8.24 -21.54
CA THR A 177 11.57 7.37 -20.91
C THR A 177 12.58 8.18 -20.07
N ASP A 178 12.69 9.49 -20.30
CA ASP A 178 13.26 10.45 -19.36
C ASP A 178 12.15 10.99 -18.44
N GLY A 179 11.57 10.09 -17.66
CA GLY A 179 10.40 10.32 -16.84
C GLY A 179 10.66 11.19 -15.61
N PRO A 180 9.61 11.43 -14.80
CA PRO A 180 9.72 12.24 -13.61
C PRO A 180 10.73 11.68 -12.60
N PHE A 181 11.49 12.59 -11.97
CA PHE A 181 12.23 12.31 -10.74
C PHE A 181 11.36 12.66 -9.53
N VAL A 182 11.21 11.72 -8.62
CA VAL A 182 10.43 11.89 -7.39
C VAL A 182 11.37 11.95 -6.20
N MET A 183 11.49 13.13 -5.60
CA MET A 183 12.31 13.37 -4.42
C MET A 183 11.65 12.77 -3.19
N LEU A 184 12.33 11.83 -2.54
CA LEU A 184 11.89 11.22 -1.27
C LEU A 184 12.64 11.78 -0.06
N GLY A 185 13.91 12.17 -0.24
CA GLY A 185 14.82 12.52 0.83
C GLY A 185 15.60 11.32 1.39
N PHE A 186 15.41 10.14 0.80
CA PHE A 186 16.11 8.89 1.15
C PHE A 186 16.20 7.98 -0.09
N LYS A 187 17.07 6.98 -0.03
CA LYS A 187 17.13 5.90 -1.01
C LYS A 187 15.97 4.93 -0.71
N PRO A 188 15.03 4.74 -1.64
CA PRO A 188 13.96 3.77 -1.43
C PRO A 188 14.48 2.34 -1.51
N GLN A 189 13.89 1.45 -0.71
CA GLN A 189 14.06 0.01 -0.74
C GLN A 189 12.86 -0.66 -1.42
N PHE A 190 11.67 -0.10 -1.22
CA PHE A 190 10.40 -0.60 -1.74
C PHE A 190 9.52 0.56 -2.19
N ILE A 191 8.87 0.38 -3.33
CA ILE A 191 7.98 1.38 -3.93
C ILE A 191 6.71 0.68 -4.43
N ILE A 192 5.56 1.27 -4.13
CA ILE A 192 4.28 0.97 -4.81
C ILE A 192 3.85 2.20 -5.58
N THR A 193 3.33 2.03 -6.81
CA THR A 193 2.64 3.09 -7.54
C THR A 193 1.27 2.66 -8.05
N LYS A 194 0.39 3.65 -8.24
CA LYS A 194 -0.94 3.46 -8.82
C LYS A 194 -1.39 4.74 -9.52
N LYS A 195 -1.83 4.60 -10.76
CA LYS A 195 -2.51 5.68 -11.48
C LYS A 195 -3.87 5.95 -10.84
N ALA A 196 -4.11 7.18 -10.38
CA ALA A 196 -5.33 7.55 -9.68
C ALA A 196 -6.46 7.93 -10.64
N ASP A 197 -6.15 8.60 -11.74
CA ASP A 197 -7.10 9.18 -12.69
C ASP A 197 -7.33 8.30 -13.95
N GLY A 198 -6.99 7.03 -13.88
CA GLY A 198 -7.20 6.06 -14.96
C GLY A 198 -7.06 4.62 -14.48
N THR A 199 -7.50 3.69 -15.34
CA THR A 199 -7.33 2.25 -15.11
C THR A 199 -5.85 1.90 -15.17
N SER A 200 -5.35 1.17 -14.20
CA SER A 200 -3.97 0.70 -14.08
C SER A 200 -3.86 -0.29 -12.93
N HIS A 201 -2.83 -1.14 -12.92
CA HIS A 201 -2.54 -2.02 -11.80
C HIS A 201 -1.79 -1.29 -10.68
N TRP A 202 -1.64 -1.97 -9.53
CA TRP A 202 -0.81 -1.55 -8.41
C TRP A 202 0.57 -2.16 -8.58
N TYR A 203 1.52 -1.40 -9.06
CA TYR A 203 2.88 -1.83 -9.36
C TYR A 203 3.76 -1.81 -8.13
N MET A 204 4.53 -2.87 -7.90
CA MET A 204 5.43 -3.01 -6.76
C MET A 204 6.85 -3.33 -7.23
N TRP A 205 7.81 -2.55 -6.76
CA TRP A 205 9.24 -2.73 -6.99
C TRP A 205 9.99 -2.74 -5.68
N ASP A 206 11.06 -3.51 -5.62
CA ASP A 206 12.04 -3.43 -4.54
C ASP A 206 13.47 -3.66 -5.06
N ILE A 207 14.44 -3.19 -4.28
CA ILE A 207 15.84 -3.24 -4.67
C ILE A 207 16.47 -4.61 -4.39
N GLU A 208 15.88 -5.43 -3.51
CA GLU A 208 16.41 -6.76 -3.17
C GLU A 208 16.30 -7.75 -4.32
N ARG A 209 15.18 -7.73 -5.04
CA ARG A 209 14.97 -8.57 -6.21
C ARG A 209 15.81 -8.11 -7.40
N GLN A 210 16.14 -6.82 -7.47
CA GLN A 210 16.96 -6.25 -8.53
C GLN A 210 17.81 -5.07 -8.00
N PRO A 211 19.03 -5.35 -7.47
CA PRO A 211 19.84 -4.36 -6.78
C PRO A 211 20.47 -3.29 -7.68
N HIS A 212 20.48 -3.51 -8.99
CA HIS A 212 21.05 -2.58 -9.96
C HIS A 212 19.96 -1.89 -10.79
N ASN A 213 20.22 -0.65 -11.19
CA ASN A 213 19.34 0.07 -12.12
C ASN A 213 19.62 -0.42 -13.54
N GLU A 214 18.73 -1.25 -14.05
CA GLU A 214 18.77 -1.84 -15.38
C GLU A 214 17.55 -1.41 -16.19
N PRO A 215 17.60 -1.45 -17.53
CA PRO A 215 16.45 -1.07 -18.36
C PRO A 215 15.20 -1.90 -18.07
N GLU A 216 15.38 -3.17 -17.77
CA GLU A 216 14.32 -4.11 -17.39
C GLU A 216 14.19 -4.13 -15.89
N ARG A 217 12.96 -4.15 -15.39
CA ARG A 217 12.66 -4.16 -13.97
C ARG A 217 11.75 -5.30 -13.60
N LYS A 218 12.13 -5.98 -12.54
CA LYS A 218 11.30 -6.98 -11.88
C LYS A 218 10.13 -6.31 -11.19
N VAL A 219 8.95 -6.61 -11.65
CA VAL A 219 7.70 -6.06 -11.13
C VAL A 219 6.80 -7.17 -10.58
N LEU A 220 6.09 -6.85 -9.51
CA LEU A 220 4.93 -7.59 -9.02
C LEU A 220 3.75 -6.64 -8.93
N TRP A 221 2.55 -7.19 -8.88
CA TRP A 221 1.31 -6.40 -8.74
C TRP A 221 0.56 -6.81 -7.49
N ALA A 222 0.13 -5.83 -6.69
CA ALA A 222 -0.65 -6.12 -5.48
C ALA A 222 -2.06 -6.66 -5.77
N ASN A 223 -2.57 -6.41 -6.97
CA ASN A 223 -3.93 -6.77 -7.39
C ASN A 223 -4.00 -7.89 -8.43
N LEU A 224 -2.90 -8.60 -8.68
CA LEU A 224 -2.86 -9.75 -9.58
C LEU A 224 -2.27 -10.97 -8.86
N ASP A 225 -2.47 -12.13 -9.43
CA ASP A 225 -1.86 -13.39 -9.04
C ASP A 225 -0.77 -13.85 -10.03
N ASP A 226 -0.33 -12.92 -10.88
CA ASP A 226 0.72 -13.16 -11.87
C ASP A 226 2.08 -13.34 -11.17
N ASP A 227 2.92 -14.16 -11.81
CA ASP A 227 4.32 -14.34 -11.42
C ASP A 227 5.11 -13.02 -11.59
N GLU A 228 6.30 -12.95 -10.98
CA GLU A 228 7.23 -11.85 -11.20
C GLU A 228 7.58 -11.73 -12.69
N GLU A 229 7.39 -10.55 -13.23
CA GLU A 229 7.81 -10.23 -14.59
C GLU A 229 9.06 -9.35 -14.61
N ASP A 230 9.96 -9.67 -15.56
CA ASP A 230 11.12 -8.84 -15.92
C ASP A 230 10.76 -8.07 -17.19
N HIS A 231 10.45 -6.78 -17.06
CA HIS A 231 9.84 -6.04 -18.15
C HIS A 231 10.40 -4.63 -18.30
N SER A 232 10.95 -4.33 -19.48
CA SER A 232 11.51 -3.01 -19.80
C SER A 232 10.46 -1.87 -19.82
N ALA A 233 9.19 -2.22 -20.08
CA ALA A 233 8.10 -1.24 -20.08
C ALA A 233 7.84 -0.58 -18.71
N TYR A 234 8.28 -1.19 -17.60
CA TYR A 234 8.02 -0.66 -16.25
C TYR A 234 9.30 -0.21 -15.54
N GLY A 235 10.28 0.26 -16.31
CA GLY A 235 11.56 0.73 -15.80
C GLY A 235 11.44 1.84 -14.76
N ILE A 236 12.17 1.69 -13.64
CA ILE A 236 12.29 2.66 -12.56
C ILE A 236 13.70 2.61 -11.99
N ASP A 237 14.35 3.75 -11.78
CA ASP A 237 15.64 3.83 -11.10
C ASP A 237 15.47 4.14 -9.62
N PHE A 238 16.14 3.37 -8.77
CA PHE A 238 16.31 3.66 -7.34
C PHE A 238 17.54 4.54 -7.17
N LEU A 239 17.35 5.75 -6.66
CA LEU A 239 18.41 6.75 -6.49
C LEU A 239 18.63 7.05 -5.01
N SER A 240 19.75 7.67 -4.67
CA SER A 240 20.15 7.94 -3.29
C SER A 240 19.16 8.80 -2.50
N ASN A 241 18.33 9.59 -3.17
CA ASN A 241 17.39 10.53 -2.55
C ASN A 241 15.97 10.45 -3.14
N GLY A 242 15.66 9.39 -3.89
CA GLY A 242 14.36 9.20 -4.51
C GLY A 242 14.36 8.14 -5.60
N PHE A 243 13.42 8.23 -6.51
CA PHE A 243 13.36 7.36 -7.68
C PHE A 243 13.08 8.16 -8.95
N LYS A 244 13.41 7.56 -10.10
CA LYS A 244 13.13 8.14 -11.41
C LYS A 244 12.42 7.14 -12.30
N VAL A 245 11.31 7.56 -12.90
CA VAL A 245 10.58 6.74 -13.88
C VAL A 245 11.40 6.68 -15.17
N ARG A 246 11.52 5.47 -15.75
CA ARG A 246 12.32 5.19 -16.96
C ARG A 246 11.51 4.56 -18.09
N ASN A 247 10.24 4.78 -18.08
CA ASN A 247 9.32 4.24 -19.08
C ASN A 247 8.34 5.31 -19.58
N ASN A 248 7.65 5.03 -20.67
CA ASN A 248 6.60 5.84 -21.24
C ASN A 248 5.23 5.13 -21.26
N GLU A 249 5.07 4.12 -20.43
CA GLU A 249 3.86 3.31 -20.39
C GLU A 249 2.66 4.06 -19.85
N SER A 250 1.49 3.75 -20.44
CA SER A 250 0.23 4.41 -20.09
C SER A 250 -0.20 4.18 -18.64
N ASP A 251 0.21 3.09 -18.04
CA ASP A 251 -0.18 2.72 -16.67
C ASP A 251 0.63 3.44 -15.61
N THR A 252 1.92 3.67 -15.88
CA THR A 252 2.86 4.17 -14.89
C THR A 252 3.38 5.58 -15.18
N ASN A 253 3.22 6.09 -16.43
CA ASN A 253 3.78 7.39 -16.83
C ASN A 253 2.97 8.15 -17.88
N THR A 254 1.64 7.99 -17.97
CA THR A 254 0.81 8.79 -18.90
C THR A 254 1.01 10.30 -18.67
N ASN A 255 1.17 11.05 -19.74
CA ASN A 255 1.35 12.50 -19.68
C ASN A 255 0.20 13.21 -18.95
N GLY A 256 0.56 14.00 -17.93
CA GLY A 256 -0.38 14.74 -17.08
C GLY A 256 -1.20 13.89 -16.11
N SER A 257 -1.07 12.56 -16.13
CA SER A 257 -1.80 11.67 -15.22
C SER A 257 -1.21 11.68 -13.82
N THR A 258 -2.08 11.61 -12.82
CA THR A 258 -1.71 11.54 -11.42
C THR A 258 -1.33 10.13 -11.04
N GLN A 259 -0.08 9.94 -10.67
CA GLN A 259 0.48 8.70 -10.12
C GLN A 259 0.65 8.84 -8.62
N LEU A 260 0.00 8.00 -7.84
CA LEU A 260 0.26 7.85 -6.41
C LEU A 260 1.52 7.02 -6.21
N TYR A 261 2.25 7.29 -5.12
CA TYR A 261 3.34 6.44 -4.67
C TYR A 261 3.35 6.27 -3.17
N ILE A 262 3.84 5.11 -2.74
CA ILE A 262 4.18 4.77 -1.37
C ILE A 262 5.59 4.22 -1.41
N ALA A 263 6.52 4.87 -0.73
CA ALA A 263 7.93 4.49 -0.75
C ALA A 263 8.48 4.32 0.67
N PHE A 264 9.32 3.30 0.85
CA PHE A 264 9.98 3.00 2.12
C PHE A 264 11.48 2.82 1.91
N ALA A 265 12.28 3.32 2.87
CA ALA A 265 13.69 3.01 3.00
C ALA A 265 13.89 1.66 3.70
N GLU A 266 15.08 1.09 3.59
CA GLU A 266 15.47 -0.15 4.28
C GLU A 266 15.34 -0.04 5.81
N ARG A 267 15.72 1.12 6.36
CA ARG A 267 15.76 1.36 7.81
C ARG A 267 15.33 2.78 8.14
N PRO A 268 14.67 2.99 9.29
CA PRO A 268 14.23 4.31 9.72
C PRO A 268 15.39 5.14 10.30
N PHE A 269 16.30 5.60 9.45
CA PHE A 269 17.39 6.49 9.88
C PHE A 269 17.20 7.89 9.31
N LYS A 270 16.89 8.83 10.18
CA LYS A 270 16.70 10.25 9.86
C LYS A 270 17.88 10.89 9.11
N TYR A 271 19.08 10.30 9.21
CA TYR A 271 20.33 10.85 8.66
C TYR A 271 21.13 9.86 7.80
N ALA A 272 20.58 8.72 7.44
CA ALA A 272 21.26 7.76 6.55
C ALA A 272 21.13 8.19 5.07
N ASN A 273 21.67 9.36 4.75
CA ASN A 273 21.85 9.78 3.38
C ASN A 273 23.13 9.15 2.83
N ALA A 274 22.98 8.30 1.84
CA ALA A 274 24.04 7.76 0.99
C ALA A 274 25.08 6.84 1.67
N ARG A 275 24.95 5.58 1.48
CA ARG A 275 26.06 4.65 1.27
C ARG A 275 25.91 3.96 -0.07
#